data_155174b30bff99250dbeacaf11283454
#
_entry.id   155174b30bff99250dbeacaf11283454
#
_cell.length_a   1.000
_cell.length_b   1.000
_cell.length_c   1.000
_cell.angle_alpha   90.00
_cell.angle_beta   90.00
_cell.angle_gamma   90.00
#
_symmetry.space_group_name_H-M   'P 1'
#
loop_
_entity.id
_entity.type
_entity.pdbx_description
1 polymer ?
#
loop_
_entity_poly.entity_id
_entity_poly.type
_entity_poly.pdbx_seq_one_letter_code
_entity_poly.pdbx_strand_id
1 'polypeptide(L)'
;MTKFLFKIEQIRDFEILSWATQFEYICFLNPNEWQNKNYPFGTWQKMLAVSSFCLENSFIDEKLPQNEWIFGYLGYDLKNQIENLQSQNLDFLQFPESLCFVPEWLLIWEKEHIQVWGKTEISKEKFWENIQKISPPQRKNQVSCIQTRVSKQEYLANVEKIRSHILAGDVYELNYCIEFFSENALIEPLQTYLHLCQVSPMPFSAFLKLGKKYALCASPERFLKKTGTKIISQPIKGTIRRG
;
A
#
# COMPACT_ATOMS: atom_id res chain seq x y z
N MET A 1 22.48 -3.48 15.62
CA MET A 1 21.16 -3.90 15.08
C MET A 1 20.76 -5.21 15.72
N THR A 2 19.60 -5.25 16.34
CA THR A 2 19.01 -6.48 16.88
C THR A 2 18.47 -7.33 15.75
N LYS A 3 18.74 -8.65 15.82
CA LYS A 3 18.18 -9.62 14.87
C LYS A 3 17.75 -10.88 15.62
N PHE A 4 16.52 -11.34 15.39
CA PHE A 4 16.03 -12.60 15.93
C PHE A 4 14.97 -13.25 15.03
N LEU A 5 14.65 -14.51 15.35
CA LEU A 5 13.70 -15.33 14.59
C LEU A 5 12.55 -15.77 15.49
N PHE A 6 11.33 -15.68 14.95
CA PHE A 6 10.14 -16.30 15.54
C PHE A 6 9.59 -17.38 14.62
N LYS A 7 9.05 -18.47 15.18
CA LYS A 7 8.27 -19.42 14.38
C LYS A 7 6.95 -18.76 13.96
N ILE A 8 6.53 -18.97 12.72
CA ILE A 8 5.28 -18.37 12.18
C ILE A 8 4.07 -18.75 13.02
N GLU A 9 4.00 -19.99 13.50
CA GLU A 9 2.88 -20.50 14.33
C GLU A 9 2.69 -19.76 15.66
N GLN A 10 3.70 -19.03 16.11
CA GLN A 10 3.68 -18.33 17.41
C GLN A 10 3.00 -16.98 17.36
N ILE A 11 2.85 -16.39 16.17
CA ILE A 11 2.44 -14.98 16.02
C ILE A 11 1.40 -14.85 14.91
N ARG A 12 0.25 -14.27 15.23
CA ARG A 12 -0.76 -13.94 14.24
C ARG A 12 -0.51 -12.57 13.64
N ASP A 13 -0.77 -12.41 12.35
CA ASP A 13 -0.63 -11.13 11.63
C ASP A 13 -1.35 -9.98 12.34
N PHE A 14 -2.54 -10.27 12.88
CA PHE A 14 -3.35 -9.28 13.58
C PHE A 14 -2.66 -8.71 14.82
N GLU A 15 -1.93 -9.53 15.57
CA GLU A 15 -1.19 -9.11 16.77
C GLU A 15 -0.03 -8.19 16.40
N ILE A 16 0.74 -8.58 15.38
CA ILE A 16 1.85 -7.78 14.85
C ILE A 16 1.34 -6.44 14.28
N LEU A 17 0.28 -6.48 13.48
CA LEU A 17 -0.26 -5.28 12.88
C LEU A 17 -0.89 -4.34 13.92
N SER A 18 -1.52 -4.91 14.97
CA SER A 18 -2.00 -4.12 16.09
C SER A 18 -0.85 -3.42 16.82
N TRP A 19 0.24 -4.13 17.07
CA TRP A 19 1.46 -3.53 17.61
C TRP A 19 2.03 -2.44 16.71
N ALA A 20 2.01 -2.66 15.38
CA ALA A 20 2.51 -1.69 14.43
C ALA A 20 1.74 -0.35 14.45
N THR A 21 0.44 -0.34 14.84
CA THR A 21 -0.38 0.88 14.81
C THR A 21 0.14 2.02 15.70
N GLN A 22 1.01 1.73 16.68
CA GLN A 22 1.64 2.73 17.54
C GLN A 22 2.66 3.61 16.80
N PHE A 23 3.19 3.16 15.65
CA PHE A 23 4.16 3.91 14.86
C PHE A 23 3.47 4.90 13.91
N GLU A 24 4.15 5.99 13.60
CA GLU A 24 3.66 7.01 12.67
C GLU A 24 3.64 6.53 11.21
N TYR A 25 4.62 5.70 10.82
CA TYR A 25 4.78 5.20 9.47
C TYR A 25 4.76 3.67 9.47
N ILE A 26 3.89 3.11 8.65
CA ILE A 26 3.73 1.68 8.50
C ILE A 26 3.64 1.36 7.01
N CYS A 27 4.39 0.36 6.58
CA CYS A 27 4.20 -0.29 5.28
C CYS A 27 4.16 -1.81 5.48
N PHE A 28 2.99 -2.40 5.26
CA PHE A 28 2.82 -3.85 5.27
C PHE A 28 2.49 -4.32 3.86
N LEU A 29 3.36 -5.14 3.31
CA LEU A 29 3.21 -5.77 2.00
C LEU A 29 2.74 -7.21 2.20
N ASN A 30 1.58 -7.54 1.64
CA ASN A 30 0.96 -8.84 1.85
C ASN A 30 0.60 -9.51 0.51
N PRO A 31 1.25 -10.63 0.17
CA PRO A 31 0.91 -11.39 -1.02
C PRO A 31 -0.36 -12.26 -0.85
N ASN A 32 -0.96 -12.29 0.34
CA ASN A 32 -2.05 -13.21 0.70
C ASN A 32 -1.64 -14.67 0.39
N GLU A 33 -2.55 -15.46 -0.17
CA GLU A 33 -2.27 -16.86 -0.56
C GLU A 33 -1.36 -17.01 -1.79
N TRP A 34 -1.12 -15.91 -2.54
CA TRP A 34 -0.39 -15.95 -3.79
C TRP A 34 1.10 -16.28 -3.64
N GLN A 35 1.69 -16.08 -2.45
CA GLN A 35 3.09 -16.46 -2.23
C GLN A 35 3.34 -17.98 -2.37
N ASN A 36 2.29 -18.79 -2.17
CA ASN A 36 2.33 -20.25 -2.29
C ASN A 36 1.91 -20.73 -3.69
N LYS A 37 1.52 -19.83 -4.59
CA LYS A 37 1.13 -20.12 -5.98
C LYS A 37 2.27 -19.79 -6.92
N ASN A 38 2.32 -20.49 -8.03
CA ASN A 38 3.35 -20.26 -9.06
C ASN A 38 3.02 -18.99 -9.86
N TYR A 39 3.14 -17.81 -9.20
CA TYR A 39 2.85 -16.52 -9.84
C TYR A 39 4.06 -16.08 -10.68
N PRO A 40 3.86 -15.67 -11.96
CA PRO A 40 4.96 -15.26 -12.82
C PRO A 40 5.82 -14.18 -12.19
N PHE A 41 7.13 -14.40 -12.11
CA PHE A 41 8.12 -13.53 -11.44
C PHE A 41 7.93 -13.31 -9.93
N GLY A 42 7.08 -14.13 -9.26
CA GLY A 42 6.77 -14.06 -7.83
C GLY A 42 5.83 -12.91 -7.47
N THR A 43 5.44 -12.83 -6.23
CA THR A 43 4.56 -11.80 -5.63
C THR A 43 5.35 -10.82 -4.77
N TRP A 44 4.68 -10.04 -3.91
CA TRP A 44 5.35 -9.42 -2.77
C TRP A 44 6.07 -10.48 -1.93
N GLN A 45 7.24 -10.14 -1.40
CA GLN A 45 7.69 -10.74 -0.16
C GLN A 45 6.80 -10.19 0.96
N LYS A 46 6.24 -11.05 1.83
CA LYS A 46 5.48 -10.57 2.98
C LYS A 46 6.42 -9.87 3.95
N MET A 47 6.17 -8.57 4.16
CA MET A 47 7.03 -7.69 4.97
C MET A 47 6.20 -6.68 5.73
N LEU A 48 6.65 -6.35 6.94
CA LEU A 48 6.17 -5.22 7.72
C LEU A 48 7.34 -4.32 8.08
N ALA A 49 7.27 -3.07 7.69
CA ALA A 49 8.20 -2.02 8.07
C ALA A 49 7.46 -0.96 8.89
N VAL A 50 8.04 -0.53 10.00
CA VAL A 50 7.49 0.53 10.86
C VAL A 50 8.57 1.52 11.27
N SER A 51 8.19 2.80 11.41
CA SER A 51 9.06 3.87 11.88
C SER A 51 8.25 4.98 12.56
N SER A 52 8.89 5.70 13.45
CA SER A 52 8.37 6.94 14.07
C SER A 52 8.74 8.17 13.24
N PHE A 53 9.68 8.03 12.29
CA PHE A 53 10.24 9.11 11.48
C PHE A 53 10.18 8.77 10.00
N CYS A 54 9.99 9.80 9.14
CA CYS A 54 10.14 9.70 7.70
C CYS A 54 11.39 10.46 7.23
N LEU A 55 11.77 10.22 5.98
CA LEU A 55 12.79 11.00 5.29
C LEU A 55 12.10 12.17 4.59
N GLU A 56 12.58 13.38 4.83
CA GLU A 56 12.09 14.57 4.16
C GLU A 56 12.60 14.62 2.71
N ASN A 57 11.75 14.96 1.74
CA ASN A 57 12.05 15.21 0.31
C ASN A 57 12.86 14.13 -0.41
N SER A 58 12.56 12.86 -0.20
CA SER A 58 13.53 11.80 -0.34
C SER A 58 13.58 11.06 -1.68
N PHE A 59 12.55 11.10 -2.54
CA PHE A 59 12.60 10.29 -3.77
C PHE A 59 13.19 11.03 -4.97
N ILE A 60 13.18 12.35 -4.99
CA ILE A 60 13.69 13.17 -6.09
C ILE A 60 15.11 13.66 -5.78
N ASP A 61 15.41 13.91 -4.51
CA ASP A 61 16.76 14.24 -4.06
C ASP A 61 17.59 12.95 -3.94
N GLU A 62 18.76 12.93 -4.54
CA GLU A 62 19.71 11.79 -4.59
C GLU A 62 20.26 11.33 -3.21
N LYS A 63 19.60 11.70 -2.11
CA LYS A 63 20.07 11.49 -0.74
C LYS A 63 19.46 10.28 -0.03
N LEU A 64 18.93 9.32 -0.78
CA LEU A 64 18.44 8.08 -0.15
C LEU A 64 19.60 7.32 0.49
N PRO A 65 19.43 6.80 1.73
CA PRO A 65 20.45 6.01 2.38
C PRO A 65 20.85 4.81 1.52
N GLN A 66 22.16 4.66 1.28
CA GLN A 66 22.67 3.50 0.57
C GLN A 66 22.76 2.30 1.52
N ASN A 67 22.44 1.10 1.02
CA ASN A 67 22.48 -0.16 1.77
C ASN A 67 21.48 -0.29 2.94
N GLU A 68 20.42 0.51 2.96
CA GLU A 68 19.31 0.36 3.90
C GLU A 68 18.01 -0.03 3.17
N TRP A 69 17.12 -0.69 3.90
CA TRP A 69 15.76 -0.86 3.45
C TRP A 69 15.01 0.47 3.50
N ILE A 70 14.32 0.80 2.42
CA ILE A 70 13.49 2.00 2.30
C ILE A 70 12.09 1.57 1.92
N PHE A 71 11.10 2.05 2.65
CA PHE A 71 9.69 1.83 2.42
C PHE A 71 8.98 3.15 2.21
N GLY A 72 7.90 3.13 1.43
CA GLY A 72 7.12 4.34 1.17
C GLY A 72 6.22 4.20 -0.04
N TYR A 73 5.82 5.34 -0.59
CA TYR A 73 4.98 5.39 -1.78
C TYR A 73 5.31 6.60 -2.66
N LEU A 74 4.93 6.48 -3.92
CA LEU A 74 4.95 7.54 -4.91
C LEU A 74 3.52 7.81 -5.35
N GLY A 75 3.05 9.04 -5.16
CA GLY A 75 1.74 9.50 -5.63
C GLY A 75 1.75 9.75 -7.13
N TYR A 76 0.57 9.72 -7.74
CA TYR A 76 0.44 9.95 -9.18
C TYR A 76 0.86 11.38 -9.57
N ASP A 77 0.61 12.37 -8.72
CA ASP A 77 0.92 13.77 -8.98
C ASP A 77 2.41 14.11 -8.88
N LEU A 78 3.25 13.16 -8.44
CA LEU A 78 4.71 13.26 -8.57
C LEU A 78 5.13 13.48 -10.05
N LYS A 79 4.31 13.07 -11.02
CA LYS A 79 4.50 13.35 -12.45
C LYS A 79 4.68 14.85 -12.74
N ASN A 80 4.04 15.74 -11.96
CA ASN A 80 4.13 17.19 -12.15
C ASN A 80 5.54 17.74 -11.86
N GLN A 81 6.35 17.00 -11.09
CA GLN A 81 7.76 17.35 -10.82
C GLN A 81 8.72 16.76 -11.86
N ILE A 82 8.31 15.68 -12.54
CA ILE A 82 9.14 14.98 -13.55
C ILE A 82 8.85 15.53 -14.95
N GLU A 83 7.57 15.79 -15.23
CA GLU A 83 7.08 16.30 -16.50
C GLU A 83 6.55 17.72 -16.32
N ASN A 84 6.51 18.51 -17.39
CA ASN A 84 5.91 19.86 -17.34
C ASN A 84 4.37 19.77 -17.40
N LEU A 85 3.78 19.19 -16.35
CA LEU A 85 2.35 18.97 -16.22
C LEU A 85 1.81 19.69 -14.99
N GLN A 86 0.51 19.98 -15.00
CA GLN A 86 -0.20 20.54 -13.86
C GLN A 86 -1.53 19.81 -13.69
N SER A 87 -1.79 19.32 -12.48
CA SER A 87 -3.09 18.77 -12.10
C SER A 87 -4.03 19.90 -11.70
N GLN A 88 -5.25 19.91 -12.27
CA GLN A 88 -6.30 20.86 -11.90
C GLN A 88 -7.40 20.23 -11.06
N ASN A 89 -7.29 18.92 -10.78
CA ASN A 89 -8.24 18.20 -9.94
C ASN A 89 -8.08 18.61 -8.48
N LEU A 90 -9.21 18.72 -7.78
CA LEU A 90 -9.19 18.98 -6.35
C LEU A 90 -8.67 17.76 -5.59
N ASP A 91 -7.68 17.97 -4.74
CA ASP A 91 -7.17 16.94 -3.84
C ASP A 91 -7.76 17.13 -2.43
N PHE A 92 -8.72 16.28 -2.07
CA PHE A 92 -9.36 16.28 -0.76
C PHE A 92 -8.59 15.46 0.28
N LEU A 93 -7.73 14.54 -0.13
CA LEU A 93 -6.99 13.67 0.77
C LEU A 93 -5.65 14.27 1.20
N GLN A 94 -5.07 15.13 0.34
CA GLN A 94 -3.79 15.82 0.59
C GLN A 94 -2.67 14.85 1.01
N PHE A 95 -2.57 13.72 0.33
CA PHE A 95 -1.41 12.86 0.49
C PHE A 95 -0.17 13.60 -0.03
N PRO A 96 1.01 13.47 0.63
CA PRO A 96 2.24 13.96 0.04
C PRO A 96 2.49 13.29 -1.32
N GLU A 97 3.11 13.99 -2.27
CA GLU A 97 3.41 13.42 -3.61
C GLU A 97 4.37 12.24 -3.55
N SER A 98 5.25 12.24 -2.58
CA SER A 98 6.08 11.09 -2.23
C SER A 98 6.39 11.10 -0.73
N LEU A 99 6.59 9.93 -0.15
CA LEU A 99 7.06 9.79 1.21
C LEU A 99 7.80 8.46 1.34
N CYS A 100 8.94 8.49 2.01
CA CYS A 100 9.61 7.25 2.38
C CYS A 100 10.20 7.32 3.78
N PHE A 101 10.52 6.14 4.33
CA PHE A 101 11.16 6.00 5.63
C PHE A 101 12.10 4.79 5.65
N VAL A 102 13.11 4.88 6.52
CA VAL A 102 13.95 3.74 6.90
C VAL A 102 13.32 3.09 8.13
N PRO A 103 13.04 1.80 8.13
CA PRO A 103 12.35 1.15 9.24
C PRO A 103 13.19 1.17 10.53
N GLU A 104 12.53 1.45 11.65
CA GLU A 104 13.05 1.14 12.99
C GLU A 104 12.93 -0.34 13.28
N TRP A 105 11.84 -0.95 12.77
CA TRP A 105 11.62 -2.40 12.81
C TRP A 105 11.18 -2.89 11.44
N LEU A 106 11.83 -3.97 11.00
CA LEU A 106 11.51 -4.68 9.77
C LEU A 106 11.27 -6.15 10.10
N LEU A 107 10.09 -6.65 9.75
CA LEU A 107 9.70 -8.03 9.86
C LEU A 107 9.55 -8.63 8.47
N ILE A 108 10.18 -9.77 8.23
CA ILE A 108 10.17 -10.48 6.96
C ILE A 108 9.68 -11.90 7.21
N TRP A 109 8.56 -12.27 6.58
CA TRP A 109 8.03 -13.64 6.66
C TRP A 109 8.76 -14.55 5.69
N GLU A 110 9.32 -15.62 6.22
CA GLU A 110 9.91 -16.74 5.47
C GLU A 110 9.01 -17.96 5.61
N LYS A 111 9.43 -19.12 5.04
CA LYS A 111 8.58 -20.33 5.04
C LYS A 111 8.17 -20.81 6.44
N GLU A 112 9.07 -20.78 7.40
CA GLU A 112 8.86 -21.35 8.73
C GLU A 112 9.00 -20.34 9.86
N HIS A 113 9.53 -19.16 9.57
CA HIS A 113 9.82 -18.16 10.59
C HIS A 113 9.66 -16.73 10.09
N ILE A 114 9.57 -15.81 11.03
CA ILE A 114 9.60 -14.37 10.81
C ILE A 114 10.98 -13.89 11.26
N GLN A 115 11.74 -13.30 10.33
CA GLN A 115 12.95 -12.56 10.68
C GLN A 115 12.54 -11.18 11.18
N VAL A 116 13.07 -10.79 12.33
CA VAL A 116 12.88 -9.46 12.92
C VAL A 116 14.21 -8.74 12.96
N TRP A 117 14.23 -7.53 12.42
CA TRP A 117 15.37 -6.63 12.43
C TRP A 117 14.95 -5.35 13.14
N GLY A 118 15.72 -4.89 14.10
CA GLY A 118 15.45 -3.66 14.85
C GLY A 118 16.67 -2.79 15.01
N LYS A 119 16.47 -1.47 14.96
CA LYS A 119 17.54 -0.50 15.29
C LYS A 119 17.77 -0.40 16.79
N THR A 120 16.75 -0.70 17.59
CA THR A 120 16.83 -0.68 19.05
C THR A 120 17.30 -2.03 19.59
N GLU A 121 18.23 -2.01 20.54
CA GLU A 121 18.69 -3.22 21.22
C GLU A 121 17.70 -3.63 22.29
N ILE A 122 16.99 -4.72 22.05
CA ILE A 122 16.12 -5.38 23.04
C ILE A 122 16.22 -6.89 22.89
N SER A 123 15.84 -7.64 23.93
CA SER A 123 15.76 -9.09 23.84
C SER A 123 14.53 -9.55 23.04
N LYS A 124 14.56 -10.77 22.53
CA LYS A 124 13.46 -11.40 21.81
C LYS A 124 12.19 -11.45 22.67
N GLU A 125 12.36 -11.83 23.95
CA GLU A 125 11.28 -11.92 24.94
C GLU A 125 10.63 -10.56 25.15
N LYS A 126 11.44 -9.52 25.29
CA LYS A 126 10.95 -8.15 25.48
C LYS A 126 10.21 -7.61 24.25
N PHE A 127 10.68 -7.91 23.06
CA PHE A 127 9.98 -7.56 21.83
C PHE A 127 8.61 -8.25 21.78
N TRP A 128 8.55 -9.54 22.13
CA TRP A 128 7.31 -10.31 22.17
C TRP A 128 6.31 -9.76 23.21
N GLU A 129 6.79 -9.47 24.43
CA GLU A 129 5.98 -8.80 25.43
C GLU A 129 5.36 -7.49 24.93
N ASN A 130 6.12 -6.71 24.17
CA ASN A 130 5.64 -5.44 23.62
C ASN A 130 4.51 -5.66 22.60
N ILE A 131 4.60 -6.70 21.77
CA ILE A 131 3.50 -7.07 20.85
C ILE A 131 2.25 -7.48 21.65
N GLN A 132 2.39 -8.29 22.66
CA GLN A 132 1.25 -8.81 23.44
C GLN A 132 0.54 -7.75 24.29
N LYS A 133 1.21 -6.67 24.64
CA LYS A 133 0.62 -5.57 25.43
C LYS A 133 -0.37 -4.71 24.66
N ILE A 134 -0.33 -4.72 23.34
CA ILE A 134 -1.19 -3.89 22.52
C ILE A 134 -2.52 -4.61 22.28
N SER A 135 -3.57 -4.08 22.85
CA SER A 135 -4.93 -4.52 22.51
C SER A 135 -5.35 -3.95 21.16
N PRO A 136 -5.95 -4.77 20.30
CA PRO A 136 -6.43 -4.30 19.01
C PRO A 136 -7.49 -3.22 19.17
N PRO A 137 -7.55 -2.23 18.29
CA PRO A 137 -8.58 -1.23 18.31
C PRO A 137 -9.97 -1.87 18.12
N GLN A 138 -10.92 -1.56 19.00
CA GLN A 138 -12.29 -2.11 18.98
C GLN A 138 -13.32 -1.12 18.42
N ARG A 139 -12.92 -0.22 17.55
CA ARG A 139 -13.84 0.75 16.94
C ARG A 139 -14.68 0.08 15.86
N LYS A 140 -15.99 0.37 15.85
CA LYS A 140 -16.87 -0.03 14.75
C LYS A 140 -16.80 1.01 13.64
N ASN A 141 -16.71 0.54 12.40
CA ASN A 141 -16.84 1.40 11.24
C ASN A 141 -18.25 1.99 11.16
N GLN A 142 -18.35 3.28 10.88
CA GLN A 142 -19.60 3.98 10.63
C GLN A 142 -19.46 4.79 9.35
N VAL A 143 -20.17 4.39 8.32
CA VAL A 143 -20.22 5.07 7.02
C VAL A 143 -21.68 5.47 6.78
N SER A 144 -21.96 6.76 6.77
CA SER A 144 -23.34 7.27 6.65
C SER A 144 -23.85 7.26 5.22
N CYS A 145 -23.00 7.64 4.26
CA CYS A 145 -23.35 7.76 2.86
C CYS A 145 -22.10 7.62 2.00
N ILE A 146 -22.21 6.89 0.91
CA ILE A 146 -21.18 6.85 -0.13
C ILE A 146 -21.68 7.67 -1.31
N GLN A 147 -20.89 8.63 -1.73
CA GLN A 147 -21.16 9.55 -2.83
C GLN A 147 -20.13 9.34 -3.96
N THR A 148 -20.41 9.90 -5.12
CA THR A 148 -19.48 9.93 -6.26
C THR A 148 -19.19 11.38 -6.66
N ARG A 149 -17.93 11.68 -7.05
CA ARG A 149 -17.58 13.03 -7.57
C ARG A 149 -18.18 13.28 -8.94
N VAL A 150 -18.42 12.23 -9.71
CA VAL A 150 -18.95 12.33 -11.08
C VAL A 150 -20.33 11.66 -11.11
N SER A 151 -21.34 12.36 -11.64
CA SER A 151 -22.67 11.78 -11.82
C SER A 151 -22.65 10.67 -12.88
N LYS A 152 -23.63 9.76 -12.82
CA LYS A 152 -23.77 8.71 -13.85
C LYS A 152 -23.89 9.31 -15.26
N GLN A 153 -24.64 10.40 -15.42
CA GLN A 153 -24.84 11.04 -16.71
C GLN A 153 -23.52 11.63 -17.25
N GLU A 154 -22.77 12.32 -16.40
CA GLU A 154 -21.47 12.86 -16.75
C GLU A 154 -20.45 11.77 -17.07
N TYR A 155 -20.44 10.68 -16.29
CA TYR A 155 -19.61 9.52 -16.56
C TYR A 155 -19.87 8.96 -17.97
N LEU A 156 -21.12 8.74 -18.32
CA LEU A 156 -21.49 8.21 -19.65
C LEU A 156 -21.09 9.16 -20.78
N ALA A 157 -21.30 10.47 -20.59
CA ALA A 157 -20.88 11.47 -21.57
C ALA A 157 -19.36 11.51 -21.77
N ASN A 158 -18.59 11.41 -20.68
CA ASN A 158 -17.14 11.37 -20.76
C ASN A 158 -16.62 10.07 -21.41
N VAL A 159 -17.21 8.93 -21.13
CA VAL A 159 -16.87 7.67 -21.81
C VAL A 159 -17.11 7.75 -23.31
N GLU A 160 -18.20 8.41 -23.76
CA GLU A 160 -18.46 8.59 -25.19
C GLU A 160 -17.44 9.52 -25.86
N LYS A 161 -17.02 10.59 -25.19
CA LYS A 161 -15.91 11.44 -25.66
C LYS A 161 -14.60 10.67 -25.79
N ILE A 162 -14.26 9.85 -24.78
CA ILE A 162 -13.06 8.99 -24.81
C ILE A 162 -13.13 8.02 -25.99
N ARG A 163 -14.27 7.38 -26.23
CA ARG A 163 -14.47 6.51 -27.39
C ARG A 163 -14.22 7.25 -28.71
N SER A 164 -14.71 8.48 -28.84
CA SER A 164 -14.51 9.30 -30.03
C SER A 164 -13.01 9.58 -30.27
N HIS A 165 -12.25 9.93 -29.23
CA HIS A 165 -10.81 10.13 -29.31
C HIS A 165 -10.03 8.83 -29.69
N ILE A 166 -10.46 7.68 -29.16
CA ILE A 166 -9.86 6.38 -29.53
C ILE A 166 -10.13 6.09 -31.02
N LEU A 167 -11.36 6.32 -31.50
CA LEU A 167 -11.72 6.12 -32.91
C LEU A 167 -11.00 7.08 -33.86
N ALA A 168 -10.75 8.32 -33.43
CA ALA A 168 -9.97 9.32 -34.17
C ALA A 168 -8.46 9.00 -34.19
N GLY A 169 -7.98 8.10 -33.32
CA GLY A 169 -6.56 7.77 -33.21
C GLY A 169 -5.75 8.71 -32.32
N ASP A 170 -6.40 9.59 -31.56
CA ASP A 170 -5.75 10.52 -30.64
C ASP A 170 -5.09 9.79 -29.46
N VAL A 171 -5.71 8.70 -28.98
CA VAL A 171 -5.22 7.83 -27.91
C VAL A 171 -5.57 6.38 -28.24
N TYR A 172 -4.75 5.43 -27.80
CA TYR A 172 -5.01 3.98 -27.97
C TYR A 172 -5.97 3.46 -26.90
N GLU A 173 -5.73 3.82 -25.65
CA GLU A 173 -6.55 3.48 -24.48
C GLU A 173 -6.44 4.60 -23.44
N LEU A 174 -7.39 4.65 -22.51
CA LEU A 174 -7.40 5.62 -21.43
C LEU A 174 -8.04 5.01 -20.19
N ASN A 175 -7.37 5.17 -19.03
CA ASN A 175 -7.92 4.82 -17.74
C ASN A 175 -8.76 5.99 -17.20
N TYR A 176 -10.07 5.83 -17.18
CA TYR A 176 -10.97 6.81 -16.62
C TYR A 176 -11.39 6.43 -15.21
N CYS A 177 -10.88 7.14 -14.24
CA CYS A 177 -11.11 6.89 -12.82
C CYS A 177 -12.25 7.77 -12.30
N ILE A 178 -13.07 7.20 -11.39
CA ILE A 178 -14.08 7.93 -10.62
C ILE A 178 -13.82 7.70 -9.13
N GLU A 179 -14.10 8.72 -8.33
CA GLU A 179 -13.96 8.68 -6.88
C GLU A 179 -15.30 8.38 -6.21
N PHE A 180 -15.31 7.34 -5.36
CA PHE A 180 -16.34 7.12 -4.36
C PHE A 180 -15.83 7.61 -3.02
N PHE A 181 -16.59 8.42 -2.32
CA PHE A 181 -16.16 9.00 -1.06
C PHE A 181 -17.28 9.05 -0.03
N SER A 182 -16.90 9.16 1.23
CA SER A 182 -17.81 9.44 2.34
C SER A 182 -17.16 10.48 3.24
N GLU A 183 -17.89 11.53 3.54
CA GLU A 183 -17.47 12.53 4.51
C GLU A 183 -17.89 12.11 5.93
N ASN A 184 -17.08 12.49 6.92
CA ASN A 184 -17.33 12.22 8.33
C ASN A 184 -17.49 10.72 8.67
N ALA A 185 -16.94 9.82 7.86
CA ALA A 185 -16.92 8.40 8.15
C ALA A 185 -15.94 8.10 9.30
N LEU A 186 -16.34 7.22 10.20
CA LEU A 186 -15.44 6.63 11.20
C LEU A 186 -15.00 5.28 10.66
N ILE A 187 -13.73 5.17 10.34
CA ILE A 187 -13.12 3.93 9.81
C ILE A 187 -12.05 3.47 10.78
N GLU A 188 -12.06 2.19 11.11
CA GLU A 188 -10.95 1.52 11.77
C GLU A 188 -10.07 0.90 10.67
N PRO A 189 -8.90 1.50 10.36
CA PRO A 189 -8.15 1.15 9.15
C PRO A 189 -7.66 -0.29 9.13
N LEU A 190 -7.15 -0.80 10.26
CA LEU A 190 -6.60 -2.15 10.32
C LEU A 190 -7.66 -3.23 10.08
N GLN A 191 -8.81 -3.14 10.76
CA GLN A 191 -9.90 -4.09 10.56
C GLN A 191 -10.45 -4.03 9.14
N THR A 192 -10.56 -2.81 8.58
CA THR A 192 -10.98 -2.60 7.19
C THR A 192 -10.02 -3.24 6.21
N TYR A 193 -8.71 -3.10 6.43
CA TYR A 193 -7.69 -3.74 5.61
C TYR A 193 -7.76 -5.27 5.68
N LEU A 194 -7.88 -5.83 6.88
CA LEU A 194 -7.97 -7.28 7.05
C LEU A 194 -9.23 -7.85 6.38
N HIS A 195 -10.35 -7.12 6.47
CA HIS A 195 -11.55 -7.50 5.74
C HIS A 195 -11.38 -7.37 4.22
N LEU A 196 -10.72 -6.31 3.74
CA LEU A 196 -10.38 -6.16 2.33
C LEU A 196 -9.56 -7.36 1.81
N CYS A 197 -8.57 -7.84 2.58
CA CYS A 197 -7.79 -9.02 2.22
C CYS A 197 -8.62 -10.30 2.17
N GLN A 198 -9.70 -10.41 2.98
CA GLN A 198 -10.61 -11.56 2.93
C GLN A 198 -11.50 -11.55 1.69
N VAL A 199 -12.06 -10.38 1.34
CA VAL A 199 -12.98 -10.27 0.19
C VAL A 199 -12.26 -10.11 -1.15
N SER A 200 -11.03 -9.63 -1.13
CA SER A 200 -10.20 -9.41 -2.32
C SER A 200 -8.72 -9.76 -2.03
N PRO A 201 -8.38 -11.05 -1.91
CA PRO A 201 -7.01 -11.49 -1.59
C PRO A 201 -6.08 -11.37 -2.80
N MET A 202 -5.55 -10.18 -3.04
CA MET A 202 -4.71 -9.86 -4.20
C MET A 202 -3.21 -10.02 -3.91
N PRO A 203 -2.37 -10.33 -4.93
CA PRO A 203 -0.94 -10.64 -4.77
C PRO A 203 -0.07 -9.45 -4.37
N PHE A 204 -0.57 -8.23 -4.55
CA PHE A 204 0.13 -6.98 -4.23
C PHE A 204 -0.68 -6.11 -3.26
N SER A 205 -1.32 -6.75 -2.28
CA SER A 205 -2.02 -6.03 -1.23
C SER A 205 -1.04 -5.29 -0.32
N ALA A 206 -1.45 -4.10 0.14
CA ALA A 206 -0.63 -3.30 1.03
C ALA A 206 -1.49 -2.52 2.04
N PHE A 207 -0.97 -2.36 3.25
CA PHE A 207 -1.47 -1.43 4.27
C PHE A 207 -0.41 -0.37 4.52
N LEU A 208 -0.77 0.87 4.28
CA LEU A 208 0.12 2.01 4.48
C LEU A 208 -0.50 2.98 5.48
N LYS A 209 0.28 3.39 6.49
CA LYS A 209 -0.03 4.47 7.41
C LYS A 209 1.03 5.56 7.26
N LEU A 210 0.61 6.80 7.11
CA LEU A 210 1.45 7.99 6.98
C LEU A 210 0.91 9.06 7.95
N GLY A 211 1.35 8.99 9.20
CA GLY A 211 0.77 9.78 10.27
C GLY A 211 -0.72 9.47 10.48
N LYS A 212 -1.59 10.42 10.13
CA LYS A 212 -3.04 10.26 10.24
C LYS A 212 -3.71 9.75 8.95
N LYS A 213 -2.98 9.55 7.89
CA LYS A 213 -3.48 9.10 6.59
C LYS A 213 -3.23 7.62 6.39
N TYR A 214 -4.15 6.95 5.71
CA TYR A 214 -4.09 5.52 5.46
C TYR A 214 -4.41 5.21 4.01
N ALA A 215 -3.67 4.28 3.41
CA ALA A 215 -3.99 3.68 2.13
C ALA A 215 -4.09 2.16 2.29
N LEU A 216 -5.24 1.59 1.93
CA LEU A 216 -5.55 0.17 2.00
C LEU A 216 -5.67 -0.34 0.56
N CYS A 217 -4.78 -1.22 0.16
CA CYS A 217 -4.65 -1.63 -1.23
C CYS A 217 -4.88 -3.12 -1.41
N ALA A 218 -5.69 -3.49 -2.42
CA ALA A 218 -5.83 -4.83 -2.94
C ALA A 218 -5.52 -4.81 -4.44
N SER A 219 -4.23 -4.68 -4.79
CA SER A 219 -3.81 -4.59 -6.20
C SER A 219 -3.53 -5.97 -6.79
N PRO A 220 -4.08 -6.28 -7.97
CA PRO A 220 -3.71 -7.47 -8.72
C PRO A 220 -2.44 -7.27 -9.55
N GLU A 221 -1.94 -6.04 -9.68
CA GLU A 221 -0.94 -5.64 -10.66
C GLU A 221 0.36 -5.19 -10.01
N ARG A 222 1.49 -5.63 -10.61
CA ARG A 222 2.83 -5.12 -10.29
C ARG A 222 3.17 -3.97 -11.22
N PHE A 223 3.50 -2.81 -10.65
CA PHE A 223 4.04 -1.70 -11.42
C PHE A 223 5.46 -2.01 -11.91
N LEU A 224 6.41 -2.14 -10.99
CA LEU A 224 7.81 -2.43 -11.31
C LEU A 224 8.45 -3.39 -10.29
N LYS A 225 9.35 -4.23 -10.79
CA LYS A 225 10.30 -5.00 -9.98
C LYS A 225 11.68 -4.89 -10.59
N LYS A 226 12.68 -4.48 -9.79
CA LYS A 226 14.09 -4.48 -10.18
C LYS A 226 14.84 -5.53 -9.36
N THR A 227 15.64 -6.34 -10.03
CA THR A 227 16.55 -7.31 -9.38
C THR A 227 17.88 -7.27 -10.13
N GLY A 228 18.90 -6.75 -9.50
CA GLY A 228 20.16 -6.44 -10.19
C GLY A 228 19.93 -5.48 -11.36
N THR A 229 20.28 -5.92 -12.56
CA THR A 229 20.10 -5.14 -13.82
C THR A 229 18.75 -5.38 -14.50
N LYS A 230 17.99 -6.38 -14.05
CA LYS A 230 16.70 -6.76 -14.66
C LYS A 230 15.55 -5.95 -14.07
N ILE A 231 14.76 -5.33 -14.93
CA ILE A 231 13.51 -4.63 -14.59
C ILE A 231 12.33 -5.36 -15.22
N ILE A 232 11.25 -5.54 -14.47
CA ILE A 232 10.02 -6.20 -14.91
C ILE A 232 8.85 -5.28 -14.62
N SER A 233 7.99 -5.06 -15.63
CA SER A 233 6.66 -4.49 -15.52
C SER A 233 5.64 -5.55 -15.92
N GLN A 234 4.51 -5.66 -15.22
CA GLN A 234 3.47 -6.66 -15.48
C GLN A 234 2.09 -6.00 -15.54
N PRO A 235 1.80 -5.21 -16.57
CA PRO A 235 0.47 -4.64 -16.74
C PRO A 235 -0.54 -5.76 -17.01
N ILE A 236 -1.72 -5.65 -16.39
CA ILE A 236 -2.83 -6.60 -16.57
C ILE A 236 -3.92 -5.90 -17.39
N LYS A 237 -4.46 -6.63 -18.35
CA LYS A 237 -5.66 -6.24 -19.10
C LYS A 237 -6.72 -7.33 -18.93
N GLY A 238 -7.95 -6.91 -18.70
CA GLY A 238 -9.09 -7.80 -18.61
C GLY A 238 -10.21 -7.36 -19.54
N THR A 239 -10.81 -8.31 -20.23
CA THR A 239 -11.98 -8.06 -21.07
C THR A 239 -13.12 -8.97 -20.64
N ILE A 240 -14.30 -8.40 -20.48
CA ILE A 240 -15.52 -9.15 -20.16
C ILE A 240 -16.57 -8.89 -21.23
N ARG A 241 -17.45 -9.86 -21.47
CA ARG A 241 -18.60 -9.64 -22.34
C ARG A 241 -19.48 -8.53 -21.77
N ARG A 242 -19.98 -7.69 -22.68
CA ARG A 242 -20.98 -6.67 -22.30
C ARG A 242 -22.25 -7.39 -21.80
N GLY A 243 -22.70 -7.03 -20.59
CA GLY A 243 -23.93 -7.54 -19.99
C GLY A 243 -25.19 -6.93 -20.60
#